data_7c6f03613084e639803df030f9d9d3f8
#
_entry.id   7c6f03613084e639803df030f9d9d3f8
#
_cell.length_a   1.000
_cell.length_b   1.000
_cell.length_c   1.000
_cell.angle_alpha   90.00
_cell.angle_beta   90.00
_cell.angle_gamma   90.00
#
_symmetry.space_group_name_H-M   'P 1'
#
loop_
_entity.id
_entity.type
_entity.pdbx_description
1 polymer ?
#
loop_
_entity_poly.entity_id
_entity_poly.type
_entity_poly.pdbx_seq_one_letter_code
_entity_poly.pdbx_strand_id
1 'polypeptide(L)'
;MKYILFILIIGCFSACNGGNESEDNSIDSSLLPKYAGIPAPATIPYTIIAQHPHDTSAYTQGLQLYNGKLYEGTGDYETSSLRITDWKTGTIEKKHVMGTSKIFGEGISILENKLYQLTWENNIVYVYDVKNIEK
;
A
#
# COMPACT_ATOMS: atom_id res chain seq x y z
N MET A 1 -36.69 42.09 53.62
CA MET A 1 -37.03 40.67 53.60
C MET A 1 -36.89 40.17 52.18
N LYS A 2 -35.80 39.42 51.93
CA LYS A 2 -35.49 38.85 50.59
C LYS A 2 -35.74 37.35 50.65
N TYR A 3 -36.69 36.85 49.91
CA TYR A 3 -36.93 35.42 49.77
C TYR A 3 -36.00 34.87 48.70
N ILE A 4 -35.15 33.92 49.11
CA ILE A 4 -34.31 33.15 48.21
C ILE A 4 -35.06 31.87 47.85
N LEU A 5 -35.38 31.75 46.56
CA LEU A 5 -36.05 30.61 45.99
C LEU A 5 -34.97 29.57 45.62
N PHE A 6 -34.88 28.45 46.33
CA PHE A 6 -34.05 27.30 45.99
C PHE A 6 -34.74 26.44 44.94
N ILE A 7 -34.26 26.44 43.73
CA ILE A 7 -34.70 25.49 42.70
C ILE A 7 -33.84 24.23 42.83
N LEU A 8 -34.47 23.15 43.22
CA LEU A 8 -33.87 21.82 43.29
C LEU A 8 -33.91 21.19 41.89
N ILE A 9 -32.76 21.12 41.21
CA ILE A 9 -32.64 20.43 39.91
C ILE A 9 -32.37 18.96 40.22
N ILE A 10 -33.38 18.13 40.03
CA ILE A 10 -33.26 16.66 40.08
C ILE A 10 -32.69 16.22 38.73
N GLY A 11 -31.39 15.92 38.69
CA GLY A 11 -30.75 15.32 37.54
C GLY A 11 -31.11 13.83 37.42
N CYS A 12 -31.88 13.48 36.39
CA CYS A 12 -32.07 12.10 36.00
C CYS A 12 -30.81 11.60 35.33
N PHE A 13 -30.00 10.80 36.03
CA PHE A 13 -28.94 10.01 35.42
C PHE A 13 -29.59 8.82 34.70
N SER A 14 -29.82 8.94 33.41
CA SER A 14 -30.05 7.77 32.56
C SER A 14 -28.74 7.04 32.38
N ALA A 15 -28.60 5.92 33.07
CA ALA A 15 -27.51 4.99 32.80
C ALA A 15 -27.74 4.36 31.43
N CYS A 16 -27.03 4.83 30.41
CA CYS A 16 -26.88 4.08 29.16
C CYS A 16 -26.07 2.82 29.45
N ASN A 17 -26.76 1.71 29.55
CA ASN A 17 -26.16 0.39 29.54
C ASN A 17 -25.62 0.16 28.12
N GLY A 18 -24.33 0.40 27.91
CA GLY A 18 -23.63 0.10 26.68
C GLY A 18 -23.49 -1.40 26.52
N GLY A 19 -24.48 -2.02 25.90
CA GLY A 19 -24.31 -3.35 25.34
C GLY A 19 -23.24 -3.25 24.25
N ASN A 20 -22.12 -3.96 24.40
CA ASN A 20 -21.20 -4.29 23.32
C ASN A 20 -21.95 -5.19 22.33
N GLU A 21 -22.70 -4.60 21.44
CA GLU A 21 -23.04 -5.26 20.19
C GLU A 21 -21.79 -5.12 19.33
N SER A 22 -21.00 -6.18 19.27
CA SER A 22 -20.08 -6.38 18.18
C SER A 22 -20.96 -6.45 16.93
N GLU A 23 -21.04 -5.34 16.18
CA GLU A 23 -21.60 -5.37 14.84
C GLU A 23 -20.78 -6.39 14.05
N ASP A 24 -21.34 -7.58 13.90
CA ASP A 24 -20.88 -8.57 12.95
C ASP A 24 -21.14 -7.97 11.56
N ASN A 25 -20.14 -7.23 11.05
CA ASN A 25 -20.10 -6.73 9.68
C ASN A 25 -19.85 -7.88 8.69
N SER A 26 -20.44 -9.04 8.93
CA SER A 26 -20.51 -10.07 7.91
C SER A 26 -21.39 -9.56 6.78
N ILE A 27 -20.74 -9.12 5.71
CA ILE A 27 -21.44 -8.80 4.47
C ILE A 27 -22.20 -10.06 4.08
N ASP A 28 -23.54 -9.97 4.04
CA ASP A 28 -24.35 -11.05 3.52
C ASP A 28 -23.91 -11.37 2.10
N SER A 29 -23.17 -12.45 1.96
CA SER A 29 -22.62 -12.90 0.68
C SER A 29 -23.71 -13.21 -0.38
N SER A 30 -24.97 -13.32 0.05
CA SER A 30 -26.11 -13.50 -0.86
C SER A 30 -26.46 -12.22 -1.63
N LEU A 31 -26.06 -11.04 -1.10
CA LEU A 31 -26.28 -9.72 -1.72
C LEU A 31 -25.18 -9.34 -2.72
N LEU A 32 -24.08 -10.06 -2.74
CA LEU A 32 -23.04 -9.83 -3.73
C LEU A 32 -23.53 -10.35 -5.09
N PRO A 33 -23.32 -9.58 -6.19
CA PRO A 33 -23.68 -10.07 -7.51
C PRO A 33 -22.97 -11.41 -7.76
N LYS A 34 -23.74 -12.48 -7.94
CA LYS A 34 -23.19 -13.76 -8.38
C LYS A 34 -22.58 -13.53 -9.76
N TYR A 35 -21.28 -13.42 -9.84
CA TYR A 35 -20.56 -13.49 -11.10
C TYR A 35 -20.73 -14.90 -11.66
N ALA A 36 -21.86 -15.09 -12.38
CA ALA A 36 -22.12 -16.33 -13.08
C ALA A 36 -21.09 -16.48 -14.22
N GLY A 37 -20.12 -17.36 -14.05
CA GLY A 37 -19.23 -17.77 -15.11
C GLY A 37 -17.73 -17.62 -14.89
N ILE A 38 -17.27 -16.90 -13.86
CA ILE A 38 -15.83 -16.87 -13.51
C ILE A 38 -15.61 -17.84 -12.35
N PRO A 39 -14.88 -18.95 -12.54
CA PRO A 39 -14.55 -19.84 -11.42
C PRO A 39 -13.71 -19.09 -10.38
N ALA A 40 -13.89 -19.43 -9.11
CA ALA A 40 -13.04 -18.89 -8.06
C ALA A 40 -11.55 -19.17 -8.38
N PRO A 41 -10.65 -18.20 -8.20
CA PRO A 41 -9.24 -18.43 -8.46
C PRO A 41 -8.70 -19.57 -7.60
N ALA A 42 -7.83 -20.39 -8.18
CA ALA A 42 -7.20 -21.48 -7.46
C ALA A 42 -6.27 -20.93 -6.36
N THR A 43 -6.30 -21.54 -5.19
CA THR A 43 -5.37 -21.22 -4.12
C THR A 43 -4.04 -21.92 -4.39
N ILE A 44 -2.95 -21.15 -4.37
CA ILE A 44 -1.58 -21.67 -4.51
C ILE A 44 -0.96 -21.73 -3.11
N PRO A 45 -0.62 -22.92 -2.58
CA PRO A 45 0.11 -23.01 -1.32
C PRO A 45 1.53 -22.48 -1.50
N TYR A 46 2.09 -21.85 -0.48
CA TYR A 46 3.47 -21.38 -0.48
C TYR A 46 4.21 -21.78 0.79
N THR A 47 5.54 -21.80 0.72
CA THR A 47 6.42 -21.98 1.87
C THR A 47 7.50 -20.90 1.83
N ILE A 48 7.74 -20.23 2.97
CA ILE A 48 8.82 -19.26 3.10
C ILE A 48 10.13 -20.04 3.20
N ILE A 49 11.00 -19.90 2.20
CA ILE A 49 12.30 -20.58 2.15
C ILE A 49 13.46 -19.70 2.64
N ALA A 50 13.32 -18.38 2.59
CA ALA A 50 14.30 -17.42 3.08
C ALA A 50 13.65 -16.06 3.34
N GLN A 51 14.28 -15.25 4.18
CA GLN A 51 13.97 -13.84 4.41
C GLN A 51 15.26 -13.03 4.28
N HIS A 52 15.17 -11.85 3.68
CA HIS A 52 16.30 -10.98 3.44
C HIS A 52 16.02 -9.57 3.95
N PRO A 53 17.07 -8.80 4.34
CA PRO A 53 16.90 -7.41 4.74
C PRO A 53 16.30 -6.58 3.60
N HIS A 54 15.50 -5.59 3.97
CA HIS A 54 14.91 -4.62 3.06
C HIS A 54 14.89 -3.23 3.70
N ASP A 55 14.96 -2.15 2.89
CA ASP A 55 14.82 -0.78 3.36
C ASP A 55 13.37 -0.52 3.82
N THR A 56 13.17 -0.37 5.13
CA THR A 56 11.84 -0.16 5.73
C THR A 56 11.22 1.20 5.38
N SER A 57 12.00 2.13 4.80
CA SER A 57 11.48 3.40 4.29
C SER A 57 10.91 3.29 2.87
N ALA A 58 11.04 2.14 2.22
CA ALA A 58 10.52 1.91 0.89
C ALA A 58 9.02 1.59 0.94
N TYR A 59 8.19 2.41 0.31
CA TYR A 59 6.82 2.05 0.03
C TYR A 59 6.77 1.31 -1.31
N THR A 60 7.06 0.02 -1.27
CA THR A 60 7.20 -0.83 -2.45
C THR A 60 5.92 -0.95 -3.25
N GLN A 61 5.96 -0.63 -4.53
CA GLN A 61 4.86 -0.73 -5.48
C GLN A 61 5.10 -1.79 -6.56
N GLY A 62 6.34 -2.15 -6.79
CA GLY A 62 6.70 -3.20 -7.73
C GLY A 62 8.08 -3.77 -7.46
N LEU A 63 8.21 -5.09 -7.65
CA LEU A 63 9.46 -5.83 -7.49
C LEU A 63 9.68 -6.74 -8.68
N GLN A 64 10.89 -6.75 -9.22
CA GLN A 64 11.29 -7.69 -10.25
C GLN A 64 12.74 -8.13 -10.08
N LEU A 65 12.97 -9.43 -9.97
CA LEU A 65 14.32 -9.99 -10.03
C LEU A 65 14.75 -10.09 -11.50
N TYR A 66 15.86 -9.45 -11.85
CA TYR A 66 16.40 -9.47 -13.20
C TYR A 66 17.92 -9.46 -13.16
N ASN A 67 18.56 -10.42 -13.86
CA ASN A 67 20.02 -10.59 -13.93
C ASN A 67 20.70 -10.59 -12.54
N GLY A 68 20.07 -11.26 -11.56
CA GLY A 68 20.61 -11.40 -10.21
C GLY A 68 20.49 -10.17 -9.31
N LYS A 69 19.82 -9.11 -9.75
CA LYS A 69 19.53 -7.90 -8.99
C LYS A 69 18.03 -7.73 -8.79
N LEU A 70 17.65 -7.12 -7.67
CA LEU A 70 16.27 -6.78 -7.40
C LEU A 70 16.02 -5.34 -7.85
N TYR A 71 15.11 -5.18 -8.80
CA TYR A 71 14.59 -3.88 -9.21
C TYR A 71 13.32 -3.59 -8.41
N GLU A 72 13.22 -2.38 -7.90
CA GLU A 72 12.12 -1.95 -7.05
C GLU A 72 11.60 -0.58 -7.47
N GLY A 73 10.30 -0.49 -7.75
CA GLY A 73 9.56 0.77 -7.86
C GLY A 73 8.93 1.10 -6.51
N THR A 74 9.15 2.32 -6.02
CA THR A 74 8.54 2.81 -4.78
C THR A 74 7.58 3.94 -5.05
N GLY A 75 6.49 3.99 -4.29
CA GLY A 75 5.51 5.07 -4.27
C GLY A 75 5.78 6.03 -3.13
N ASP A 76 5.39 7.24 -3.32
CA ASP A 76 5.23 8.38 -2.41
C ASP A 76 5.28 9.65 -3.28
N TYR A 77 4.62 10.73 -2.88
CA TYR A 77 4.66 11.97 -3.66
C TYR A 77 6.01 12.71 -3.57
N GLU A 78 6.81 12.47 -2.53
CA GLU A 78 8.09 13.16 -2.36
C GLU A 78 9.30 12.28 -2.64
N THR A 79 9.17 10.98 -2.42
CA THR A 79 10.31 10.06 -2.40
C THR A 79 10.19 8.88 -3.35
N SER A 80 9.19 8.89 -4.24
CA SER A 80 9.06 7.90 -5.30
C SER A 80 10.37 7.66 -6.02
N SER A 81 10.74 6.42 -6.19
CA SER A 81 12.03 6.06 -6.76
C SER A 81 12.00 4.76 -7.53
N LEU A 82 13.00 4.61 -8.40
CA LEU A 82 13.39 3.34 -8.96
C LEU A 82 14.73 2.93 -8.34
N ARG A 83 14.85 1.70 -7.88
CA ARG A 83 16.03 1.19 -7.17
C ARG A 83 16.55 -0.08 -7.79
N ILE A 84 17.86 -0.28 -7.69
CA ILE A 84 18.53 -1.55 -7.95
C ILE A 84 19.18 -1.96 -6.63
N THR A 85 18.82 -3.13 -6.14
CA THR A 85 19.19 -3.60 -4.81
C THR A 85 19.84 -4.99 -4.90
N ASP A 86 20.86 -5.23 -4.11
CA ASP A 86 21.31 -6.57 -3.82
C ASP A 86 20.28 -7.24 -2.90
N TRP A 87 19.52 -8.17 -3.44
CA TRP A 87 18.41 -8.80 -2.73
C TRP A 87 18.82 -9.64 -1.52
N LYS A 88 20.09 -10.07 -1.45
CA LYS A 88 20.59 -10.87 -0.32
C LYS A 88 20.93 -10.01 0.89
N THR A 89 21.51 -8.85 0.65
CA THR A 89 21.98 -7.93 1.69
C THR A 89 21.04 -6.78 1.97
N GLY A 90 20.10 -6.50 1.06
CA GLY A 90 19.24 -5.32 1.11
C GLY A 90 19.94 -4.02 0.74
N THR A 91 21.20 -4.09 0.25
CA THR A 91 22.00 -2.91 -0.10
C THR A 91 21.47 -2.29 -1.39
N ILE A 92 21.07 -1.01 -1.33
CA ILE A 92 20.69 -0.23 -2.51
C ILE A 92 21.96 0.16 -3.27
N GLU A 93 22.14 -0.38 -4.47
CA GLU A 93 23.29 -0.11 -5.34
C GLU A 93 23.08 1.13 -6.19
N LYS A 94 21.84 1.35 -6.65
CA LYS A 94 21.43 2.52 -7.42
C LYS A 94 20.05 2.97 -7.00
N LYS A 95 19.83 4.28 -6.99
CA LYS A 95 18.52 4.89 -6.69
C LYS A 95 18.31 6.10 -7.58
N HIS A 96 17.27 6.06 -8.38
CA HIS A 96 16.77 7.20 -9.15
C HIS A 96 15.50 7.72 -8.48
N VAL A 97 15.52 8.96 -8.00
CA VAL A 97 14.32 9.62 -7.42
C VAL A 97 13.56 10.28 -8.57
N MET A 98 12.25 10.15 -8.61
CA MET A 98 11.43 10.64 -9.74
C MET A 98 11.38 12.18 -9.88
N GLY A 99 12.05 12.92 -9.03
CA GLY A 99 12.37 14.32 -9.21
C GLY A 99 11.21 15.32 -9.05
N THR A 100 10.01 14.88 -8.68
CA THR A 100 8.87 15.77 -8.47
C THR A 100 7.90 15.21 -7.44
N SER A 101 7.46 16.07 -6.52
CA SER A 101 6.45 15.74 -5.52
C SER A 101 5.02 15.59 -6.08
N LYS A 102 4.83 15.69 -7.39
CA LYS A 102 3.53 15.51 -8.05
C LYS A 102 3.34 14.13 -8.64
N ILE A 103 4.38 13.30 -8.64
CA ILE A 103 4.37 11.97 -9.21
C ILE A 103 4.46 10.94 -8.09
N PHE A 104 3.49 10.07 -8.03
CA PHE A 104 3.54 8.87 -7.21
C PHE A 104 3.92 7.69 -8.10
N GLY A 105 5.06 7.07 -7.83
CA GLY A 105 5.56 5.90 -8.58
C GLY A 105 4.77 4.65 -8.21
N GLU A 106 4.56 3.79 -9.20
CA GLU A 106 3.81 2.56 -9.09
C GLU A 106 4.64 1.34 -9.54
N GLY A 107 3.95 0.29 -9.93
CA GLY A 107 4.51 -0.97 -10.38
C GLY A 107 5.55 -0.83 -11.50
N ILE A 108 6.44 -1.80 -11.58
CA ILE A 108 7.49 -1.86 -12.60
C ILE A 108 7.39 -3.15 -13.41
N SER A 109 7.91 -3.09 -14.64
CA SER A 109 8.14 -4.29 -15.46
C SER A 109 9.35 -4.10 -16.35
N ILE A 110 10.16 -5.16 -16.52
CA ILE A 110 11.30 -5.16 -17.44
C ILE A 110 10.93 -6.01 -18.66
N LEU A 111 11.04 -5.40 -19.83
CA LEU A 111 10.83 -6.04 -21.12
C LEU A 111 11.88 -5.50 -22.11
N GLU A 112 12.52 -6.39 -22.87
CA GLU A 112 13.48 -6.04 -23.94
C GLU A 112 14.56 -5.04 -23.51
N ASN A 113 15.17 -5.26 -22.34
CA ASN A 113 16.19 -4.39 -21.72
C ASN A 113 15.71 -2.97 -21.38
N LYS A 114 14.42 -2.73 -21.36
CA LYS A 114 13.80 -1.50 -20.86
C LYS A 114 13.03 -1.80 -19.61
N LEU A 115 13.04 -0.85 -18.67
CA LEU A 115 12.24 -0.89 -17.47
C LEU A 115 11.13 0.15 -17.60
N TYR A 116 9.91 -0.27 -17.40
CA TYR A 116 8.71 0.54 -17.41
C TYR A 116 8.24 0.73 -15.97
N GLN A 117 8.07 1.98 -15.54
CA GLN A 117 7.51 2.32 -14.24
C GLN A 117 6.20 3.10 -14.42
N LEU A 118 5.14 2.59 -13.84
CA LEU A 118 3.83 3.23 -13.86
C LEU A 118 3.78 4.39 -12.86
N THR A 119 2.75 5.23 -12.99
CA THR A 119 2.45 6.30 -12.05
C THR A 119 0.99 6.27 -11.64
N TRP A 120 0.72 6.67 -10.40
CA TRP A 120 -0.65 6.84 -9.88
C TRP A 120 -1.30 8.08 -10.53
N GLU A 121 -2.46 7.91 -11.15
CA GLU A 121 -3.33 8.97 -11.69
C GLU A 121 -2.71 9.94 -12.71
N ASN A 122 -1.40 9.93 -12.94
CA ASN A 122 -0.75 10.87 -13.86
C ASN A 122 -0.83 10.45 -15.33
N ASN A 123 -1.26 9.22 -15.63
CA ASN A 123 -1.28 8.65 -16.99
C ASN A 123 0.09 8.68 -17.70
N ILE A 124 1.16 8.57 -16.92
CA ILE A 124 2.54 8.59 -17.41
C ILE A 124 3.17 7.22 -17.12
N VAL A 125 3.95 6.73 -18.07
CA VAL A 125 4.84 5.58 -17.88
C VAL A 125 6.26 6.06 -18.15
N TYR A 126 7.11 5.95 -17.14
CA TYR A 126 8.54 6.21 -17.30
C TYR A 126 9.23 5.00 -17.91
N VAL A 127 10.12 5.25 -18.85
CA VAL A 127 10.87 4.19 -19.53
C VAL A 127 12.37 4.44 -19.34
N TYR A 128 13.04 3.49 -18.70
CA TYR A 128 14.47 3.57 -18.41
C TYR A 128 15.23 2.50 -19.19
N ASP A 129 16.49 2.76 -19.45
CA ASP A 129 17.41 1.69 -19.84
C ASP A 129 17.75 0.85 -18.61
N VAL A 130 17.56 -0.48 -18.69
CA VAL A 130 17.81 -1.37 -17.55
C VAL A 130 19.27 -1.34 -17.07
N LYS A 131 20.23 -1.00 -17.96
CA LYS A 131 21.64 -0.87 -17.63
C LYS A 131 21.97 0.47 -16.97
N ASN A 132 21.13 1.48 -17.20
CA ASN A 132 21.33 2.83 -16.69
C ASN A 132 19.99 3.49 -16.35
N ILE A 133 19.51 3.29 -15.15
CA ILE A 133 18.22 3.82 -14.65
C ILE A 133 18.26 5.35 -14.38
N GLU A 134 19.40 6.01 -14.58
CA GLU A 134 19.55 7.44 -14.37
C GLU A 134 19.31 8.25 -15.68
N LYS A 135 19.02 7.55 -16.79
CA LYS A 135 18.80 8.15 -18.10
C LYS A 135 17.45 7.76 -18.66
#